data_f278162f3ad0a3687327c51329c6e898
#
_entry.id   f278162f3ad0a3687327c51329c6e898
#
_cell.length_a   1.000
_cell.length_b   1.000
_cell.length_c   1.000
_cell.angle_alpha   90.00
_cell.angle_beta   90.00
_cell.angle_gamma   90.00
#
_symmetry.space_group_name_H-M   'P 1'
#
loop_
_entity.id
_entity.type
_entity.pdbx_description
1 polymer ?
#
loop_
_entity_poly.entity_id
_entity_poly.type
_entity_poly.pdbx_seq_one_letter_code
_entity_poly.pdbx_strand_id
1 'polypeptide(L)'
;MGTPLLPLLVALQLFAAFSPAAASPHISAVISQSGLDFAKDLLVSHAAETLTPLSVPDIEKSMSIPLVGTVRMTASGIVLHSLAVTNSNVAVVDTGVVVAASLASANLAMEWSYSYNSWVVTVSDCGNASIQVEGMEVGVSMGMKNQNGSLKLSVMECGCYMKELDITLNGGASWFYQVFIDAFSNHIRSSVENAITQKIMEGALKLDSFLGNLPKKINLDSVAAMNVTFVNDPLFKSSSVEFDIDGLFIPSNETTAPRDMLLGDIEFALPFGSSSKMLWISLDEDVFNSVSALYFKAGLLQRMVERIPDQFLLNTASWRFLIPQLYKKYPDDNMLLNISAISPPSVRINVGRIDATVELDITVNVLDFGKIVPVACMSVVLDSAT
;
A
#
# COMPACT_ATOMS: atom_id res chain seq x y z
N MET A 1 -61.12 -20.30 -0.21
CA MET A 1 -59.74 -20.47 -0.68
C MET A 1 -59.00 -19.17 -0.39
N GLY A 2 -58.43 -19.02 0.79
CA GLY A 2 -57.65 -17.85 1.18
C GLY A 2 -56.19 -18.17 1.02
N THR A 3 -55.48 -17.42 0.16
CA THR A 3 -54.08 -17.59 -0.14
C THR A 3 -53.22 -17.06 1.01
N PRO A 4 -52.18 -17.78 1.46
CA PRO A 4 -51.29 -17.33 2.55
C PRO A 4 -50.21 -16.43 1.96
N LEU A 5 -50.52 -15.15 1.68
CA LEU A 5 -49.57 -14.14 1.22
C LEU A 5 -48.88 -13.40 2.41
N LEU A 6 -49.42 -13.51 3.60
CA LEU A 6 -48.95 -12.80 4.79
C LEU A 6 -47.58 -13.29 5.32
N PRO A 7 -47.27 -14.62 5.37
CA PRO A 7 -45.97 -15.07 5.86
C PRO A 7 -44.83 -14.80 4.90
N LEU A 8 -45.07 -14.67 3.59
CA LEU A 8 -44.06 -14.37 2.59
C LEU A 8 -43.58 -12.91 2.67
N LEU A 9 -44.52 -11.98 2.96
CA LEU A 9 -44.19 -10.56 3.15
C LEU A 9 -43.40 -10.29 4.43
N VAL A 10 -43.69 -11.02 5.52
CA VAL A 10 -42.95 -10.93 6.79
C VAL A 10 -41.54 -11.53 6.66
N ALA A 11 -41.38 -12.62 5.91
CA ALA A 11 -40.07 -13.21 5.61
C ALA A 11 -39.24 -12.27 4.72
N LEU A 12 -39.84 -11.56 3.76
CA LEU A 12 -39.14 -10.59 2.91
C LEU A 12 -38.69 -9.35 3.68
N GLN A 13 -39.45 -8.91 4.68
CA GLN A 13 -39.07 -7.80 5.56
C GLN A 13 -37.98 -8.16 6.58
N LEU A 14 -37.89 -9.43 7.00
CA LEU A 14 -36.82 -9.93 7.87
C LEU A 14 -35.49 -10.09 7.10
N PHE A 15 -35.51 -10.35 5.79
CA PHE A 15 -34.30 -10.38 4.96
C PHE A 15 -33.78 -8.97 4.62
N ALA A 16 -34.63 -7.94 4.61
CA ALA A 16 -34.22 -6.56 4.37
C ALA A 16 -33.53 -5.91 5.60
N ALA A 17 -33.63 -6.52 6.78
CA ALA A 17 -33.04 -6.01 8.02
C ALA A 17 -31.60 -6.49 8.29
N PHE A 18 -31.05 -7.37 7.45
CA PHE A 18 -29.64 -7.77 7.48
C PHE A 18 -28.89 -7.24 6.27
N SER A 19 -29.03 -5.96 5.95
CA SER A 19 -27.91 -5.27 5.30
C SER A 19 -26.79 -5.20 6.34
N PRO A 20 -25.62 -5.77 6.09
CA PRO A 20 -24.48 -5.48 6.97
C PRO A 20 -24.38 -3.95 7.01
N ALA A 21 -24.41 -3.37 8.22
CA ALA A 21 -24.20 -1.95 8.40
C ALA A 21 -22.91 -1.65 7.64
N ALA A 22 -22.99 -0.75 6.66
CA ALA A 22 -21.82 -0.33 5.93
C ALA A 22 -20.79 0.13 6.97
N ALA A 23 -19.65 -0.52 7.03
CA ALA A 23 -18.60 -0.14 7.96
C ALA A 23 -18.25 1.32 7.69
N SER A 24 -18.24 2.14 8.73
CA SER A 24 -17.82 3.53 8.61
C SER A 24 -16.29 3.59 8.59
N PRO A 25 -15.68 4.39 7.72
CA PRO A 25 -14.24 4.60 7.76
C PRO A 25 -13.86 5.46 8.98
N HIS A 26 -12.81 5.09 9.68
CA HIS A 26 -12.26 5.86 10.80
C HIS A 26 -10.84 6.37 10.49
N ILE A 27 -10.26 5.93 9.38
CA ILE A 27 -9.01 6.46 8.83
C ILE A 27 -9.25 6.83 7.37
N SER A 28 -8.89 8.06 6.98
CA SER A 28 -8.82 8.48 5.58
C SER A 28 -7.39 8.81 5.21
N ALA A 29 -6.90 8.20 4.11
CA ALA A 29 -5.57 8.43 3.57
C ALA A 29 -5.69 9.05 2.18
N VAL A 30 -5.11 10.23 1.97
CA VAL A 30 -5.17 10.98 0.71
C VAL A 30 -3.77 11.09 0.12
N ILE A 31 -3.57 10.52 -1.06
CA ILE A 31 -2.34 10.68 -1.85
C ILE A 31 -2.54 11.88 -2.78
N SER A 32 -1.71 12.91 -2.62
CA SER A 32 -1.74 14.11 -3.45
C SER A 32 -1.08 13.90 -4.81
N GLN A 33 -1.20 14.89 -5.71
CA GLN A 33 -0.48 14.88 -7.00
C GLN A 33 1.03 14.67 -6.81
N SER A 34 1.65 15.33 -5.83
CA SER A 34 3.09 15.14 -5.54
C SER A 34 3.41 13.70 -5.11
N GLY A 35 2.51 13.05 -4.37
CA GLY A 35 2.65 11.63 -4.01
C GLY A 35 2.49 10.71 -5.22
N LEU A 36 1.56 11.01 -6.11
CA LEU A 36 1.37 10.28 -7.35
C LEU A 36 2.56 10.45 -8.31
N ASP A 37 3.10 11.67 -8.42
CA ASP A 37 4.30 11.94 -9.22
C ASP A 37 5.51 11.16 -8.70
N PHE A 38 5.70 11.13 -7.39
CA PHE A 38 6.75 10.32 -6.77
C PHE A 38 6.58 8.82 -7.06
N ALA A 39 5.36 8.29 -6.90
CA ALA A 39 5.06 6.89 -7.19
C ALA A 39 5.26 6.57 -8.68
N LYS A 40 4.85 7.46 -9.57
CA LYS A 40 5.08 7.35 -11.03
C LYS A 40 6.57 7.31 -11.35
N ASP A 41 7.39 8.21 -10.79
CA ASP A 41 8.84 8.24 -11.05
C ASP A 41 9.51 6.93 -10.65
N LEU A 42 9.12 6.38 -9.48
CA LEU A 42 9.62 5.09 -9.02
C LEU A 42 9.19 3.94 -9.95
N LEU A 43 7.93 3.93 -10.38
CA LEU A 43 7.40 2.90 -11.29
C LEU A 43 8.06 2.96 -12.67
N VAL A 44 8.25 4.15 -13.23
CA VAL A 44 8.89 4.34 -14.55
C VAL A 44 10.36 3.92 -14.48
N SER A 45 11.09 4.30 -13.44
CA SER A 45 12.47 3.88 -13.23
C SER A 45 12.59 2.36 -13.15
N HIS A 46 11.77 1.73 -12.32
CA HIS A 46 11.77 0.26 -12.16
C HIS A 46 11.33 -0.47 -13.45
N ALA A 47 10.36 0.09 -14.20
CA ALA A 47 9.94 -0.46 -15.49
C ALA A 47 11.07 -0.41 -16.51
N ALA A 48 11.81 0.69 -16.60
CA ALA A 48 12.96 0.82 -17.50
C ALA A 48 14.06 -0.21 -17.20
N GLU A 49 14.35 -0.44 -15.93
CA GLU A 49 15.31 -1.48 -15.47
C GLU A 49 14.83 -2.90 -15.81
N THR A 50 13.54 -3.18 -15.59
CA THR A 50 12.95 -4.51 -15.81
C THR A 50 12.79 -4.83 -17.30
N LEU A 51 12.62 -3.82 -18.14
CA LEU A 51 12.51 -3.95 -19.58
C LEU A 51 13.89 -4.09 -20.28
N THR A 52 14.99 -4.01 -19.55
CA THR A 52 16.33 -4.14 -20.11
C THR A 52 17.16 -5.17 -19.34
N PRO A 53 17.50 -6.33 -19.98
CA PRO A 53 17.19 -6.72 -21.37
C PRO A 53 15.80 -7.34 -21.55
N LEU A 54 15.14 -7.06 -22.67
CA LEU A 54 13.90 -7.68 -23.10
C LEU A 54 14.11 -8.42 -24.42
N SER A 55 13.87 -9.72 -24.43
CA SER A 55 13.89 -10.53 -25.65
C SER A 55 12.54 -10.45 -26.35
N VAL A 56 12.57 -10.27 -27.65
CA VAL A 56 11.41 -10.23 -28.54
C VAL A 56 11.41 -11.51 -29.37
N PRO A 57 10.26 -12.13 -29.66
CA PRO A 57 10.18 -13.33 -30.47
C PRO A 57 10.77 -13.17 -31.86
N ASP A 58 11.36 -14.24 -32.40
CA ASP A 58 11.88 -14.27 -33.74
C ASP A 58 10.78 -14.05 -34.78
N ILE A 59 11.13 -13.40 -35.87
CA ILE A 59 10.21 -13.06 -36.96
C ILE A 59 10.67 -13.73 -38.24
N GLU A 60 9.84 -14.60 -38.80
CA GLU A 60 10.09 -15.26 -40.08
C GLU A 60 9.17 -14.72 -41.18
N LYS A 61 9.73 -14.51 -42.36
CA LYS A 61 9.00 -14.07 -43.53
C LYS A 61 9.48 -14.80 -44.78
N SER A 62 8.52 -15.04 -45.68
CA SER A 62 8.82 -15.54 -47.02
C SER A 62 8.28 -14.55 -48.05
N MET A 63 9.12 -14.13 -48.98
CA MET A 63 8.77 -13.19 -50.03
C MET A 63 9.09 -13.80 -51.40
N SER A 64 8.16 -13.70 -52.33
CA SER A 64 8.40 -14.08 -53.72
C SER A 64 8.98 -12.91 -54.49
N ILE A 65 10.20 -13.04 -54.96
CA ILE A 65 10.89 -12.03 -55.76
C ILE A 65 10.77 -12.45 -57.23
N PRO A 66 10.24 -11.60 -58.12
CA PRO A 66 10.13 -11.88 -59.54
C PRO A 66 11.48 -12.33 -60.12
N LEU A 67 11.50 -13.39 -60.93
CA LEU A 67 12.67 -13.99 -61.57
C LEU A 67 13.65 -14.69 -60.64
N VAL A 68 13.57 -14.46 -59.30
CA VAL A 68 14.45 -15.09 -58.31
C VAL A 68 13.77 -16.32 -57.67
N GLY A 69 12.50 -16.19 -57.29
CA GLY A 69 11.76 -17.21 -56.59
C GLY A 69 11.43 -16.80 -55.16
N THR A 70 11.17 -17.79 -54.30
CA THR A 70 10.82 -17.50 -52.89
C THR A 70 12.07 -17.42 -52.01
N VAL A 71 12.25 -16.27 -51.37
CA VAL A 71 13.29 -16.01 -50.36
C VAL A 71 12.68 -16.13 -49.00
N ARG A 72 13.27 -16.94 -48.13
CA ARG A 72 12.92 -16.98 -46.71
C ARG A 72 13.89 -16.10 -45.95
N MET A 73 13.35 -15.24 -45.10
CA MET A 73 14.10 -14.26 -44.31
C MET A 73 13.72 -14.42 -42.84
N THR A 74 14.68 -14.24 -41.93
CA THR A 74 14.49 -14.34 -40.50
C THR A 74 15.17 -13.19 -39.78
N ALA A 75 14.47 -12.56 -38.86
CA ALA A 75 15.02 -11.65 -37.86
C ALA A 75 14.93 -12.39 -36.51
N SER A 76 16.07 -12.69 -35.90
CA SER A 76 16.18 -13.50 -34.69
C SER A 76 17.06 -12.82 -33.62
N GLY A 77 16.96 -13.33 -32.40
CA GLY A 77 17.75 -12.81 -31.29
C GLY A 77 17.50 -11.30 -31.03
N ILE A 78 16.28 -10.83 -31.25
CA ILE A 78 15.92 -9.41 -31.05
C ILE A 78 15.91 -9.10 -29.56
N VAL A 79 16.82 -8.25 -29.10
CA VAL A 79 16.98 -7.90 -27.68
C VAL A 79 17.02 -6.38 -27.50
N LEU A 80 16.17 -5.89 -26.63
CA LEU A 80 16.19 -4.51 -26.15
C LEU A 80 17.28 -4.39 -25.07
N HIS A 81 18.32 -3.62 -25.32
CA HIS A 81 19.46 -3.44 -24.42
C HIS A 81 19.40 -2.18 -23.57
N SER A 82 18.81 -1.12 -24.10
CA SER A 82 18.67 0.14 -23.36
C SER A 82 17.34 0.80 -23.66
N LEU A 83 16.77 1.41 -22.63
CA LEU A 83 15.54 2.19 -22.67
C LEU A 83 15.76 3.44 -21.82
N ALA A 84 15.60 4.62 -22.43
CA ALA A 84 15.67 5.89 -21.73
C ALA A 84 14.34 6.62 -21.86
N VAL A 85 13.76 7.02 -20.73
CA VAL A 85 12.50 7.77 -20.67
C VAL A 85 12.82 9.20 -20.29
N THR A 86 12.48 10.16 -21.17
CA THR A 86 12.79 11.57 -20.97
C THR A 86 11.67 12.32 -20.28
N ASN A 87 10.42 11.93 -20.52
CA ASN A 87 9.25 12.58 -19.92
C ASN A 87 8.21 11.54 -19.50
N SER A 88 7.62 11.77 -18.33
CA SER A 88 6.51 10.96 -17.84
C SER A 88 5.54 11.82 -17.05
N ASN A 89 4.26 11.46 -17.09
CA ASN A 89 3.22 12.11 -16.32
C ASN A 89 2.27 11.09 -15.70
N VAL A 90 1.58 11.50 -14.65
CA VAL A 90 0.47 10.77 -14.04
C VAL A 90 -0.73 11.69 -13.92
N ALA A 91 -1.88 11.20 -14.33
CA ALA A 91 -3.14 11.91 -14.25
C ALA A 91 -4.19 11.04 -13.55
N VAL A 92 -5.00 11.66 -12.71
CA VAL A 92 -6.16 11.03 -12.10
C VAL A 92 -7.35 11.19 -13.03
N VAL A 93 -8.07 10.11 -13.27
CA VAL A 93 -9.32 10.06 -14.04
C VAL A 93 -10.44 9.51 -13.16
N ASP A 94 -11.69 9.62 -13.61
CA ASP A 94 -12.88 9.33 -12.78
C ASP A 94 -12.87 7.95 -12.09
N THR A 95 -12.20 6.96 -12.66
CA THR A 95 -12.21 5.57 -12.17
C THR A 95 -10.82 5.03 -11.84
N GLY A 96 -9.77 5.86 -11.94
CA GLY A 96 -8.42 5.38 -11.77
C GLY A 96 -7.33 6.39 -12.05
N VAL A 97 -6.18 5.87 -12.48
CA VAL A 97 -4.96 6.63 -12.72
C VAL A 97 -4.41 6.26 -14.09
N VAL A 98 -3.99 7.27 -14.86
CA VAL A 98 -3.27 7.10 -16.13
C VAL A 98 -1.82 7.48 -15.94
N VAL A 99 -0.92 6.57 -16.25
CA VAL A 99 0.52 6.83 -16.31
C VAL A 99 0.95 6.79 -17.77
N ALA A 100 1.61 7.84 -18.23
CA ALA A 100 2.16 7.94 -19.57
C ALA A 100 3.64 8.32 -19.53
N ALA A 101 4.42 7.68 -20.39
CA ALA A 101 5.81 8.01 -20.67
C ALA A 101 5.95 8.38 -22.15
N SER A 102 6.65 9.45 -22.46
CA SER A 102 6.83 9.96 -23.81
C SER A 102 8.26 10.36 -24.09
N LEU A 103 8.59 10.53 -25.37
CA LEU A 103 9.94 10.81 -25.83
C LEU A 103 10.96 9.76 -25.36
N ALA A 104 10.51 8.53 -25.20
CA ALA A 104 11.41 7.45 -24.87
C ALA A 104 12.23 7.04 -26.09
N SER A 105 13.51 6.70 -25.85
CA SER A 105 14.41 6.14 -26.85
C SER A 105 14.88 4.76 -26.42
N ALA A 106 15.11 3.89 -27.40
CA ALA A 106 15.53 2.53 -27.16
C ALA A 106 16.54 2.04 -28.18
N ASN A 107 17.48 1.18 -27.75
CA ASN A 107 18.41 0.51 -28.63
C ASN A 107 18.23 -1.00 -28.52
N LEU A 108 18.11 -1.64 -29.70
CA LEU A 108 18.00 -3.07 -29.81
C LEU A 108 19.11 -3.64 -30.72
N ALA A 109 19.46 -4.89 -30.48
CA ALA A 109 20.29 -5.66 -31.38
C ALA A 109 19.50 -6.87 -31.89
N MET A 110 19.82 -7.33 -33.09
CA MET A 110 19.26 -8.56 -33.65
C MET A 110 20.24 -9.20 -34.64
N GLU A 111 19.96 -10.45 -34.99
CA GLU A 111 20.58 -11.18 -36.08
C GLU A 111 19.58 -11.27 -37.23
N TRP A 112 20.09 -11.17 -38.46
CA TRP A 112 19.27 -11.37 -39.63
C TRP A 112 19.88 -12.43 -40.54
N SER A 113 19.03 -13.19 -41.24
CA SER A 113 19.44 -14.15 -42.26
C SER A 113 18.43 -14.24 -43.36
N TYR A 114 18.91 -14.60 -44.55
CA TYR A 114 18.04 -15.04 -45.63
C TYR A 114 18.53 -16.33 -46.28
N SER A 115 17.62 -17.07 -46.84
CA SER A 115 17.90 -18.22 -47.66
C SER A 115 17.01 -18.25 -48.91
N TYR A 116 17.60 -18.49 -50.04
CA TYR A 116 16.93 -18.73 -51.29
C TYR A 116 17.30 -20.12 -51.80
N ASN A 117 16.32 -20.95 -52.05
CA ASN A 117 16.51 -22.28 -52.59
C ASN A 117 15.85 -22.41 -53.96
N SER A 118 16.65 -22.64 -55.00
CA SER A 118 16.17 -23.05 -56.31
C SER A 118 16.60 -24.47 -56.61
N TRP A 119 16.08 -25.02 -57.67
CA TRP A 119 16.47 -26.37 -58.12
C TRP A 119 17.95 -26.46 -58.56
N VAL A 120 18.63 -25.31 -58.76
CA VAL A 120 20.03 -25.24 -59.23
C VAL A 120 20.97 -24.76 -58.13
N VAL A 121 20.56 -23.80 -57.31
CA VAL A 121 21.43 -23.09 -56.35
C VAL A 121 20.70 -22.80 -55.05
N THR A 122 21.41 -22.97 -53.95
CA THR A 122 21.04 -22.42 -52.66
C THR A 122 21.94 -21.24 -52.34
N VAL A 123 21.34 -20.07 -52.11
CA VAL A 123 22.04 -18.88 -51.68
C VAL A 123 21.54 -18.52 -50.27
N SER A 124 22.45 -18.33 -49.34
CA SER A 124 22.11 -17.90 -47.97
C SER A 124 23.17 -16.89 -47.47
N ASP A 125 22.75 -15.98 -46.67
CA ASP A 125 23.61 -15.01 -46.01
C ASP A 125 23.03 -14.58 -44.68
N CYS A 126 23.85 -14.03 -43.78
CA CYS A 126 23.46 -13.59 -42.47
C CYS A 126 24.35 -12.45 -41.99
N GLY A 127 23.88 -11.75 -40.97
CA GLY A 127 24.62 -10.65 -40.35
C GLY A 127 23.90 -10.18 -39.07
N ASN A 128 24.42 -9.12 -38.53
CA ASN A 128 23.87 -8.46 -37.37
C ASN A 128 23.17 -7.15 -37.73
N ALA A 129 22.25 -6.70 -36.90
CA ALA A 129 21.63 -5.39 -37.05
C ALA A 129 21.53 -4.67 -35.73
N SER A 130 21.63 -3.38 -35.78
CA SER A 130 21.27 -2.45 -34.69
C SER A 130 19.98 -1.72 -35.05
N ILE A 131 19.11 -1.55 -34.06
CA ILE A 131 17.85 -0.86 -34.21
C ILE A 131 17.84 0.29 -33.22
N GLN A 132 17.55 1.48 -33.68
CA GLN A 132 17.32 2.67 -32.87
C GLN A 132 15.87 3.06 -32.96
N VAL A 133 15.27 3.32 -31.79
CA VAL A 133 13.87 3.77 -31.65
C VAL A 133 13.88 5.15 -31.03
N GLU A 134 13.14 6.07 -31.62
CA GLU A 134 12.95 7.43 -31.12
C GLU A 134 11.47 7.78 -31.07
N GLY A 135 11.11 8.66 -30.10
CA GLY A 135 9.73 9.13 -29.95
C GLY A 135 8.77 8.04 -29.54
N MET A 136 9.22 7.07 -28.74
CA MET A 136 8.35 6.03 -28.20
C MET A 136 7.42 6.60 -27.14
N GLU A 137 6.16 6.24 -27.21
CA GLU A 137 5.11 6.58 -26.25
C GLU A 137 4.57 5.31 -25.61
N VAL A 138 4.46 5.31 -24.29
CA VAL A 138 3.93 4.19 -23.52
C VAL A 138 2.89 4.71 -22.57
N GLY A 139 1.73 4.07 -22.51
CA GLY A 139 0.65 4.45 -21.61
C GLY A 139 0.00 3.26 -20.95
N VAL A 140 -0.40 3.43 -19.69
CA VAL A 140 -1.23 2.48 -18.97
C VAL A 140 -2.31 3.23 -18.17
N SER A 141 -3.55 2.81 -18.35
CA SER A 141 -4.70 3.27 -17.57
C SER A 141 -5.13 2.16 -16.62
N MET A 142 -5.19 2.48 -15.33
CA MET A 142 -5.47 1.52 -14.28
C MET A 142 -6.63 2.01 -13.41
N GLY A 143 -7.66 1.18 -13.26
CA GLY A 143 -8.75 1.39 -12.31
C GLY A 143 -8.48 0.67 -11.00
N MET A 144 -8.99 1.21 -9.89
CA MET A 144 -8.95 0.55 -8.58
C MET A 144 -10.33 0.51 -7.95
N LYS A 145 -10.64 -0.60 -7.28
CA LYS A 145 -11.87 -0.81 -6.51
C LYS A 145 -11.59 -1.55 -5.22
N ASN A 146 -12.47 -1.39 -4.25
CA ASN A 146 -12.48 -2.23 -3.07
C ASN A 146 -13.12 -3.59 -3.42
N GLN A 147 -12.43 -4.65 -3.10
CA GLN A 147 -12.96 -6.02 -3.19
C GLN A 147 -12.79 -6.72 -1.85
N ASN A 148 -13.89 -6.81 -1.08
CA ASN A 148 -13.90 -7.46 0.23
C ASN A 148 -12.82 -6.95 1.19
N GLY A 149 -12.61 -5.64 1.26
CA GLY A 149 -11.64 -4.99 2.14
C GLY A 149 -10.20 -4.97 1.65
N SER A 150 -9.94 -5.41 0.42
CA SER A 150 -8.65 -5.29 -0.27
C SER A 150 -8.78 -4.44 -1.53
N LEU A 151 -7.70 -3.82 -1.98
CA LEU A 151 -7.68 -3.10 -3.24
C LEU A 151 -7.52 -4.08 -4.41
N LYS A 152 -8.37 -3.94 -5.40
CA LYS A 152 -8.31 -4.62 -6.68
C LYS A 152 -7.95 -3.63 -7.77
N LEU A 153 -6.82 -3.86 -8.43
CA LEU A 153 -6.37 -3.08 -9.57
C LEU A 153 -6.79 -3.77 -10.87
N SER A 154 -7.23 -3.02 -11.84
CA SER A 154 -7.56 -3.50 -13.18
C SER A 154 -6.92 -2.61 -14.24
N VAL A 155 -6.27 -3.22 -15.22
CA VAL A 155 -5.78 -2.49 -16.40
C VAL A 155 -6.96 -2.26 -17.31
N MET A 156 -7.24 -0.99 -17.63
CA MET A 156 -8.30 -0.58 -18.54
C MET A 156 -7.76 -0.47 -19.97
N GLU A 157 -6.62 0.20 -20.12
CA GLU A 157 -5.92 0.37 -21.38
C GLU A 157 -4.42 0.28 -21.14
N CYS A 158 -3.71 -0.33 -22.07
CA CYS A 158 -2.25 -0.38 -22.06
C CYS A 158 -1.75 -0.43 -23.50
N GLY A 159 -0.74 0.36 -23.82
CA GLY A 159 -0.16 0.37 -25.15
C GLY A 159 1.23 1.00 -25.20
N CYS A 160 1.94 0.60 -26.24
CA CYS A 160 3.22 1.18 -26.65
C CYS A 160 3.11 1.55 -28.11
N TYR A 161 3.59 2.73 -28.47
CA TYR A 161 3.65 3.22 -29.84
C TYR A 161 5.03 3.77 -30.14
N MET A 162 5.62 3.36 -31.27
CA MET A 162 6.92 3.84 -31.74
C MET A 162 6.74 4.76 -32.97
N LYS A 163 7.22 5.99 -32.87
CA LYS A 163 7.13 6.95 -33.94
C LYS A 163 8.16 6.65 -35.02
N GLU A 164 9.42 6.54 -34.65
CA GLU A 164 10.54 6.33 -35.55
C GLU A 164 11.30 5.06 -35.19
N LEU A 165 11.70 4.29 -36.20
CA LEU A 165 12.43 3.05 -36.05
C LEU A 165 13.44 2.97 -37.19
N ASP A 166 14.73 3.07 -36.86
CA ASP A 166 15.84 2.99 -37.78
C ASP A 166 16.59 1.66 -37.63
N ILE A 167 16.74 0.94 -38.72
CA ILE A 167 17.41 -0.36 -38.76
C ILE A 167 18.71 -0.22 -39.60
N THR A 168 19.83 -0.50 -38.95
CA THR A 168 21.14 -0.56 -39.61
C THR A 168 21.61 -2.00 -39.68
N LEU A 169 21.70 -2.54 -40.89
CA LEU A 169 22.19 -3.91 -41.14
C LEU A 169 23.72 -3.91 -41.37
N ASN A 170 24.38 -4.90 -40.79
CA ASN A 170 25.83 -5.12 -40.97
C ASN A 170 26.09 -6.57 -41.40
N GLY A 171 27.08 -6.76 -42.24
CA GLY A 171 27.43 -8.08 -42.84
C GLY A 171 26.57 -8.41 -44.06
N GLY A 172 26.96 -9.39 -44.83
CA GLY A 172 26.25 -9.86 -46.01
C GLY A 172 26.23 -8.89 -47.21
N ALA A 173 25.33 -9.15 -48.16
CA ALA A 173 25.25 -8.40 -49.40
C ALA A 173 24.39 -7.15 -49.27
N SER A 174 24.99 -5.96 -49.42
CA SER A 174 24.33 -4.65 -49.23
C SER A 174 23.12 -4.40 -50.14
N TRP A 175 23.04 -5.05 -51.32
CA TRP A 175 21.88 -4.94 -52.19
C TRP A 175 20.58 -5.46 -51.58
N PHE A 176 20.67 -6.33 -50.57
CA PHE A 176 19.52 -6.94 -49.90
C PHE A 176 18.97 -6.08 -48.77
N TYR A 177 19.75 -5.13 -48.27
CA TYR A 177 19.40 -4.37 -47.06
C TYR A 177 18.06 -3.66 -47.16
N GLN A 178 17.81 -2.94 -48.25
CA GLN A 178 16.56 -2.24 -48.43
C GLN A 178 15.35 -3.20 -48.46
N VAL A 179 15.51 -4.32 -49.16
CA VAL A 179 14.46 -5.36 -49.28
C VAL A 179 14.13 -5.93 -47.88
N PHE A 180 15.15 -6.16 -47.07
CA PHE A 180 14.98 -6.64 -45.71
C PHE A 180 14.28 -5.60 -44.83
N ILE A 181 14.73 -4.35 -44.83
CA ILE A 181 14.16 -3.26 -44.04
C ILE A 181 12.69 -3.07 -44.44
N ASP A 182 12.35 -3.02 -45.69
CA ASP A 182 10.96 -2.84 -46.16
C ASP A 182 10.06 -4.01 -45.75
N ALA A 183 10.59 -5.24 -45.72
CA ALA A 183 9.84 -6.40 -45.33
C ALA A 183 9.62 -6.53 -43.83
N PHE A 184 10.57 -6.06 -42.99
CA PHE A 184 10.60 -6.34 -41.54
C PHE A 184 10.25 -5.16 -40.63
N SER A 185 10.46 -3.90 -41.06
CA SER A 185 10.31 -2.70 -40.20
C SER A 185 8.99 -2.70 -39.40
N ASN A 186 7.87 -2.91 -40.09
CA ASN A 186 6.54 -2.94 -39.44
C ASN A 186 6.36 -4.13 -38.49
N HIS A 187 6.96 -5.28 -38.81
CA HIS A 187 6.83 -6.48 -37.99
C HIS A 187 7.69 -6.38 -36.75
N ILE A 188 8.91 -5.89 -36.87
CA ILE A 188 9.80 -5.58 -35.76
C ILE A 188 9.14 -4.56 -34.84
N ARG A 189 8.62 -3.46 -35.40
CA ARG A 189 7.86 -2.46 -34.63
C ARG A 189 6.76 -3.10 -33.81
N SER A 190 5.82 -3.79 -34.46
CA SER A 190 4.69 -4.41 -33.79
C SER A 190 5.10 -5.45 -32.76
N SER A 191 6.15 -6.25 -33.03
CA SER A 191 6.64 -7.26 -32.09
C SER A 191 7.25 -6.64 -30.85
N VAL A 192 8.02 -5.55 -30.97
CA VAL A 192 8.61 -4.80 -29.84
C VAL A 192 7.52 -4.09 -29.05
N GLU A 193 6.59 -3.39 -29.71
CA GLU A 193 5.43 -2.74 -29.08
C GLU A 193 4.62 -3.74 -28.26
N ASN A 194 4.33 -4.91 -28.81
CA ASN A 194 3.61 -5.97 -28.12
C ASN A 194 4.40 -6.54 -26.94
N ALA A 195 5.70 -6.76 -27.10
CA ALA A 195 6.54 -7.31 -26.02
C ALA A 195 6.62 -6.33 -24.83
N ILE A 196 6.78 -5.03 -25.08
CA ILE A 196 6.76 -3.99 -24.05
C ILE A 196 5.38 -3.92 -23.38
N THR A 197 4.29 -3.88 -24.16
CA THR A 197 2.92 -3.87 -23.64
C THR A 197 2.64 -5.05 -22.75
N GLN A 198 3.03 -6.27 -23.15
CA GLN A 198 2.88 -7.47 -22.34
C GLN A 198 3.63 -7.38 -21.00
N LYS A 199 4.86 -6.86 -21.02
CA LYS A 199 5.66 -6.68 -19.80
C LYS A 199 5.03 -5.68 -18.82
N ILE A 200 4.47 -4.60 -19.34
CA ILE A 200 3.74 -3.62 -18.51
C ILE A 200 2.49 -4.26 -17.91
N MET A 201 1.75 -5.03 -18.70
CA MET A 201 0.58 -5.78 -18.19
C MET A 201 0.98 -6.80 -17.11
N GLU A 202 2.07 -7.55 -17.31
CA GLU A 202 2.62 -8.46 -16.29
C GLU A 202 2.98 -7.70 -14.99
N GLY A 203 3.59 -6.51 -15.12
CA GLY A 203 3.91 -5.62 -13.99
C GLY A 203 2.65 -5.16 -13.25
N ALA A 204 1.62 -4.74 -13.98
CA ALA A 204 0.34 -4.32 -13.41
C ALA A 204 -0.38 -5.48 -12.69
N LEU A 205 -0.32 -6.71 -13.21
CA LEU A 205 -0.86 -7.90 -12.54
C LEU A 205 -0.11 -8.23 -11.25
N LYS A 206 1.22 -8.05 -11.22
CA LYS A 206 2.01 -8.20 -10.00
C LYS A 206 1.62 -7.15 -8.95
N LEU A 207 1.41 -5.90 -9.37
CA LEU A 207 0.95 -4.83 -8.50
C LEU A 207 -0.46 -5.13 -7.95
N ASP A 208 -1.39 -5.60 -8.78
CA ASP A 208 -2.71 -6.06 -8.35
C ASP A 208 -2.61 -7.18 -7.30
N SER A 209 -1.77 -8.18 -7.56
CA SER A 209 -1.53 -9.26 -6.59
C SER A 209 -0.94 -8.74 -5.28
N PHE A 210 -0.01 -7.79 -5.33
CA PHE A 210 0.56 -7.16 -4.14
C PHE A 210 -0.51 -6.41 -3.34
N LEU A 211 -1.32 -5.56 -3.99
CA LEU A 211 -2.39 -4.79 -3.34
C LEU A 211 -3.47 -5.71 -2.75
N GLY A 212 -3.84 -6.79 -3.46
CA GLY A 212 -4.81 -7.77 -2.98
C GLY A 212 -4.33 -8.59 -1.78
N ASN A 213 -3.00 -8.72 -1.60
CA ASN A 213 -2.37 -9.45 -0.50
C ASN A 213 -1.93 -8.56 0.67
N LEU A 214 -2.25 -7.27 0.63
CA LEU A 214 -2.01 -6.41 1.79
C LEU A 214 -2.71 -6.98 3.03
N PRO A 215 -2.07 -6.93 4.21
CA PRO A 215 -2.67 -7.45 5.42
C PRO A 215 -3.96 -6.67 5.74
N LYS A 216 -5.03 -7.37 6.07
CA LYS A 216 -6.30 -6.76 6.53
C LYS A 216 -6.27 -6.42 8.02
N LYS A 217 -5.25 -6.90 8.71
CA LYS A 217 -5.08 -6.77 10.14
C LYS A 217 -3.60 -6.60 10.45
N ILE A 218 -3.27 -5.60 11.26
CA ILE A 218 -1.91 -5.36 11.76
C ILE A 218 -1.94 -5.57 13.27
N ASN A 219 -1.25 -6.60 13.74
CA ASN A 219 -1.16 -6.87 15.17
C ASN A 219 -0.26 -5.82 15.83
N LEU A 220 -0.79 -5.15 16.86
CA LEU A 220 -0.02 -4.23 17.69
C LEU A 220 0.70 -5.02 18.78
N ASP A 221 -0.04 -5.88 19.49
CA ASP A 221 0.48 -6.77 20.51
C ASP A 221 -0.43 -8.01 20.69
N SER A 222 -0.33 -8.71 21.83
CA SER A 222 -1.16 -9.86 22.16
C SER A 222 -2.64 -9.52 22.45
N VAL A 223 -2.96 -8.25 22.65
CA VAL A 223 -4.30 -7.78 23.04
C VAL A 223 -5.03 -7.13 21.87
N ALA A 224 -4.35 -6.29 21.13
CA ALA A 224 -4.94 -5.42 20.14
C ALA A 224 -4.31 -5.60 18.75
N ALA A 225 -5.14 -5.55 17.74
CA ALA A 225 -4.75 -5.46 16.34
C ALA A 225 -5.62 -4.42 15.63
N MET A 226 -5.03 -3.65 14.71
CA MET A 226 -5.74 -2.68 13.91
C MET A 226 -6.36 -3.37 12.69
N ASN A 227 -7.65 -3.13 12.45
CA ASN A 227 -8.32 -3.50 11.20
C ASN A 227 -7.97 -2.48 10.12
N VAL A 228 -7.24 -2.91 9.10
CA VAL A 228 -6.80 -2.04 7.99
C VAL A 228 -7.49 -2.39 6.67
N THR A 229 -8.72 -2.90 6.75
CA THR A 229 -9.54 -3.17 5.55
C THR A 229 -10.03 -1.88 4.93
N PHE A 230 -10.03 -1.83 3.60
CA PHE A 230 -10.65 -0.75 2.86
C PHE A 230 -12.18 -0.85 2.96
N VAL A 231 -12.84 0.27 3.23
CA VAL A 231 -14.30 0.32 3.43
C VAL A 231 -15.02 0.61 2.13
N ASN A 232 -14.58 1.64 1.41
CA ASN A 232 -15.18 2.11 0.18
C ASN A 232 -14.26 1.88 -1.03
N ASP A 233 -14.78 2.05 -2.25
CA ASP A 233 -13.95 2.22 -3.43
C ASP A 233 -13.09 3.48 -3.27
N PRO A 234 -11.84 3.47 -3.78
CA PRO A 234 -11.01 4.67 -3.77
C PRO A 234 -11.70 5.84 -4.48
N LEU A 235 -11.63 7.02 -3.88
CA LEU A 235 -12.21 8.23 -4.44
C LEU A 235 -11.15 9.00 -5.25
N PHE A 236 -11.36 9.09 -6.57
CA PHE A 236 -10.48 9.77 -7.50
C PHE A 236 -10.93 11.24 -7.66
N LYS A 237 -10.06 12.17 -7.28
CA LYS A 237 -10.25 13.61 -7.44
C LYS A 237 -9.21 14.13 -8.45
N SER A 238 -9.40 15.28 -9.05
CA SER A 238 -8.56 15.82 -10.13
C SER A 238 -7.03 15.81 -9.86
N SER A 239 -6.60 15.79 -8.60
CA SER A 239 -5.19 15.84 -8.20
C SER A 239 -4.87 14.96 -7.00
N SER A 240 -5.74 14.03 -6.64
CA SER A 240 -5.53 13.15 -5.48
C SER A 240 -6.36 11.88 -5.57
N VAL A 241 -5.91 10.87 -4.84
CA VAL A 241 -6.65 9.62 -4.61
C VAL A 241 -6.84 9.46 -3.12
N GLU A 242 -8.07 9.22 -2.69
CA GLU A 242 -8.45 9.06 -1.29
C GLU A 242 -8.89 7.61 -1.04
N PHE A 243 -8.43 7.08 0.09
CA PHE A 243 -8.70 5.72 0.54
C PHE A 243 -9.34 5.76 1.92
N ASP A 244 -10.47 5.09 2.06
CA ASP A 244 -11.20 4.93 3.30
C ASP A 244 -10.88 3.57 3.92
N ILE A 245 -10.37 3.59 5.16
CA ILE A 245 -9.92 2.41 5.90
C ILE A 245 -10.75 2.30 7.20
N ASP A 246 -11.10 1.09 7.61
CA ASP A 246 -11.83 0.83 8.85
C ASP A 246 -11.10 1.47 10.05
N GLY A 247 -9.87 1.07 10.31
CA GLY A 247 -8.99 1.70 11.29
C GLY A 247 -9.28 1.36 12.76
N LEU A 248 -10.38 0.67 13.08
CA LEU A 248 -10.67 0.30 14.47
C LEU A 248 -9.74 -0.80 14.96
N PHE A 249 -9.43 -0.75 16.25
CA PHE A 249 -8.73 -1.82 16.92
C PHE A 249 -9.70 -2.94 17.33
N ILE A 250 -9.29 -4.17 17.09
CA ILE A 250 -10.01 -5.40 17.38
C ILE A 250 -9.12 -6.31 18.23
N PRO A 251 -9.69 -7.30 18.97
CA PRO A 251 -8.87 -8.24 19.74
C PRO A 251 -7.86 -8.97 18.86
N SER A 252 -6.62 -9.08 19.36
CA SER A 252 -5.60 -9.92 18.73
C SER A 252 -5.93 -11.38 18.99
N ASN A 253 -5.83 -12.24 17.97
CA ASN A 253 -6.02 -13.69 18.10
C ASN A 253 -4.69 -14.43 18.36
N GLU A 254 -3.59 -13.68 18.55
CA GLU A 254 -2.27 -14.28 18.76
C GLU A 254 -1.99 -14.48 20.24
N THR A 255 -1.68 -15.73 20.60
CA THR A 255 -1.14 -16.15 21.91
C THR A 255 0.39 -15.94 21.96
N THR A 256 0.91 -14.86 21.42
CA THR A 256 2.32 -14.52 21.57
C THR A 256 2.55 -13.77 22.88
N ALA A 257 3.55 -14.22 23.65
CA ALA A 257 4.00 -13.53 24.84
C ALA A 257 4.26 -12.04 24.54
N PRO A 258 3.95 -11.12 25.50
CA PRO A 258 4.19 -9.71 25.30
C PRO A 258 5.68 -9.51 24.97
N ARG A 259 5.99 -9.12 23.75
CA ARG A 259 7.26 -8.45 23.47
C ARG A 259 7.16 -7.11 24.17
N ASP A 260 8.15 -6.82 25.02
CA ASP A 260 8.38 -5.46 25.49
C ASP A 260 8.50 -4.56 24.26
N MET A 261 7.39 -4.01 23.81
CA MET A 261 7.40 -2.91 22.87
C MET A 261 7.76 -1.69 23.70
N LEU A 262 9.06 -1.38 23.68
CA LEU A 262 9.50 -0.01 23.85
C LEU A 262 8.67 0.80 22.83
N LEU A 263 7.69 1.55 23.32
CA LEU A 263 7.18 2.72 22.64
C LEU A 263 8.42 3.63 22.49
N GLY A 264 9.17 3.41 21.42
CA GLY A 264 10.13 4.38 20.96
C GLY A 264 9.33 5.64 20.68
N ASP A 265 9.79 6.75 21.23
CA ASP A 265 9.24 8.07 21.01
C ASP A 265 9.04 8.27 19.51
N ILE A 266 7.81 8.01 19.04
CA ILE A 266 7.38 8.43 17.71
C ILE A 266 7.09 9.92 17.88
N GLU A 267 8.14 10.68 17.79
CA GLU A 267 8.09 12.14 17.66
C GLU A 267 7.49 12.43 16.28
N PHE A 268 6.18 12.60 16.23
CA PHE A 268 5.51 13.19 15.07
C PHE A 268 5.91 14.67 14.99
N ALA A 269 7.13 14.93 14.55
CA ALA A 269 7.52 16.24 14.05
C ALA A 269 6.75 16.47 12.75
N LEU A 270 5.56 17.07 12.87
CA LEU A 270 4.87 17.66 11.73
C LEU A 270 5.71 18.86 11.26
N PRO A 271 6.36 18.81 10.09
CA PRO A 271 6.99 20.01 9.56
C PRO A 271 5.87 20.96 9.13
N PHE A 272 5.59 21.95 9.95
CA PHE A 272 4.81 23.12 9.53
C PHE A 272 5.65 23.87 8.49
N GLY A 273 5.26 23.77 7.22
CA GLY A 273 5.75 24.64 6.16
C GLY A 273 6.42 23.94 4.99
N SER A 274 5.64 23.37 4.07
CA SER A 274 5.80 23.49 2.62
C SER A 274 4.58 22.91 1.92
N SER A 275 4.20 23.50 0.80
CA SER A 275 2.96 23.28 0.06
C SER A 275 2.90 21.98 -0.77
N SER A 276 3.68 20.97 -0.45
CA SER A 276 3.71 19.71 -1.21
C SER A 276 3.76 18.48 -0.32
N LYS A 277 2.75 18.30 0.51
CA LYS A 277 2.60 17.02 1.22
C LYS A 277 2.18 15.93 0.25
N MET A 278 2.91 14.82 0.22
CA MET A 278 2.63 13.69 -0.65
C MET A 278 1.47 12.84 -0.14
N LEU A 279 1.33 12.74 1.20
CA LEU A 279 0.34 11.93 1.87
C LEU A 279 -0.29 12.70 3.02
N TRP A 280 -1.61 12.60 3.15
CA TRP A 280 -2.38 13.08 4.29
C TRP A 280 -3.10 11.90 4.93
N ILE A 281 -3.06 11.82 6.25
CA ILE A 281 -3.79 10.81 6.99
C ILE A 281 -4.66 11.54 8.01
N SER A 282 -5.96 11.29 7.98
CA SER A 282 -6.92 11.75 8.96
C SER A 282 -7.36 10.56 9.82
N LEU A 283 -7.39 10.76 11.12
CA LEU A 283 -7.81 9.75 12.10
C LEU A 283 -9.05 10.26 12.84
N ASP A 284 -10.04 9.39 12.98
CA ASP A 284 -11.21 9.62 13.83
C ASP A 284 -10.90 9.30 15.30
N GLU A 285 -11.64 9.89 16.24
CA GLU A 285 -11.48 9.63 17.68
C GLU A 285 -11.73 8.16 18.05
N ASP A 286 -12.56 7.48 17.29
CA ASP A 286 -12.90 6.07 17.53
C ASP A 286 -11.72 5.12 17.34
N VAL A 287 -10.71 5.51 16.55
CA VAL A 287 -9.45 4.76 16.46
C VAL A 287 -8.79 4.65 17.83
N PHE A 288 -8.68 5.77 18.56
CA PHE A 288 -8.09 5.83 19.90
C PHE A 288 -8.99 5.18 20.95
N ASN A 289 -10.30 5.43 20.86
CA ASN A 289 -11.27 4.91 21.80
C ASN A 289 -11.39 3.38 21.71
N SER A 290 -11.29 2.78 20.52
CA SER A 290 -11.33 1.33 20.33
C SER A 290 -10.14 0.63 20.98
N VAL A 291 -8.92 1.14 20.85
CA VAL A 291 -7.75 0.52 21.49
C VAL A 291 -7.79 0.68 23.01
N SER A 292 -8.22 1.85 23.48
CA SER A 292 -8.41 2.12 24.91
C SER A 292 -9.38 1.11 25.56
N ALA A 293 -10.52 0.88 24.90
CA ALA A 293 -11.51 -0.11 25.37
C ALA A 293 -10.96 -1.53 25.43
N LEU A 294 -10.11 -1.93 24.48
CA LEU A 294 -9.47 -3.25 24.46
C LEU A 294 -8.51 -3.43 25.65
N TYR A 295 -7.63 -2.47 25.89
CA TYR A 295 -6.68 -2.54 27.01
C TYR A 295 -7.39 -2.49 28.37
N PHE A 296 -8.45 -1.68 28.48
CA PHE A 296 -9.29 -1.66 29.68
C PHE A 296 -9.94 -3.03 29.92
N LYS A 297 -10.58 -3.60 28.91
CA LYS A 297 -11.21 -4.91 28.97
C LYS A 297 -10.21 -6.04 29.29
N ALA A 298 -8.98 -5.91 28.84
CA ALA A 298 -7.90 -6.85 29.16
C ALA A 298 -7.33 -6.69 30.57
N GLY A 299 -7.78 -5.68 31.35
CA GLY A 299 -7.27 -5.42 32.69
C GLY A 299 -5.85 -4.88 32.75
N LEU A 300 -5.36 -4.31 31.64
CA LEU A 300 -3.97 -3.81 31.53
C LEU A 300 -3.83 -2.36 32.00
N LEU A 301 -4.92 -1.64 32.19
CA LEU A 301 -4.91 -0.26 32.66
C LEU A 301 -4.90 -0.19 34.20
N GLN A 302 -3.99 -0.94 34.82
CA GLN A 302 -3.76 -0.96 36.27
C GLN A 302 -2.26 -1.05 36.53
N ARG A 303 -1.81 -0.34 37.56
CA ARG A 303 -0.39 -0.33 37.93
C ARG A 303 -0.24 -0.25 39.46
N MET A 304 0.64 -1.07 40.01
CA MET A 304 1.09 -0.95 41.38
C MET A 304 2.36 -0.09 41.39
N VAL A 305 2.34 0.95 42.19
CA VAL A 305 3.47 1.90 42.36
C VAL A 305 4.05 1.72 43.73
N GLU A 306 5.26 1.15 43.80
CA GLU A 306 6.01 0.87 45.02
C GLU A 306 7.07 1.92 45.32
N ARG A 307 7.45 2.70 44.30
CA ARG A 307 8.49 3.74 44.38
C ARG A 307 8.05 5.00 43.64
N ILE A 308 8.25 6.13 44.27
CA ILE A 308 8.09 7.47 43.71
C ILE A 308 9.37 8.27 43.92
N PRO A 309 9.62 9.35 43.18
CA PRO A 309 10.82 10.19 43.37
C PRO A 309 11.02 10.65 44.79
N ASP A 310 9.94 10.99 45.48
CA ASP A 310 9.95 11.32 46.89
C ASP A 310 9.44 10.11 47.72
N GLN A 311 10.33 9.17 47.97
CA GLN A 311 10.02 7.90 48.71
C GLN A 311 9.43 8.13 50.07
N PHE A 312 9.70 9.28 50.70
CA PHE A 312 9.19 9.64 52.01
C PHE A 312 7.65 9.66 52.03
N LEU A 313 7.00 10.04 50.96
CA LEU A 313 5.53 10.04 50.86
C LEU A 313 4.89 8.65 50.87
N LEU A 314 5.65 7.61 50.57
CA LEU A 314 5.19 6.19 50.62
C LEU A 314 5.64 5.50 51.92
N ASN A 315 5.63 6.24 53.05
CA ASN A 315 5.81 5.68 54.38
C ASN A 315 4.83 6.33 55.37
N THR A 316 4.22 5.54 56.24
CA THR A 316 3.23 6.00 57.22
C THR A 316 3.78 7.03 58.20
N ALA A 317 5.08 7.04 58.47
CA ALA A 317 5.73 8.02 59.33
C ALA A 317 5.58 9.47 58.80
N SER A 318 5.54 9.65 57.49
CA SER A 318 5.35 10.95 56.88
C SER A 318 3.97 11.57 57.12
N TRP A 319 3.00 10.69 57.32
CA TRP A 319 1.61 11.05 57.53
C TRP A 319 1.19 11.19 58.96
N ARG A 320 2.13 10.97 59.92
CA ARG A 320 1.84 10.93 61.36
C ARG A 320 1.14 12.19 61.91
N PHE A 321 1.44 13.35 61.32
CA PHE A 321 0.81 14.60 61.75
C PHE A 321 -0.51 14.90 61.07
N LEU A 322 -0.72 14.39 59.86
CA LEU A 322 -1.94 14.57 59.09
C LEU A 322 -2.98 13.49 59.43
N ILE A 323 -2.54 12.23 59.57
CA ILE A 323 -3.38 11.08 59.86
C ILE A 323 -2.75 10.28 61.03
N PRO A 324 -2.82 10.79 62.29
CA PRO A 324 -2.19 10.14 63.42
C PRO A 324 -2.68 8.73 63.66
N GLN A 325 -3.94 8.43 63.33
CA GLN A 325 -4.55 7.09 63.50
C GLN A 325 -3.93 6.04 62.57
N LEU A 326 -3.53 6.45 61.35
CA LEU A 326 -2.81 5.58 60.38
C LEU A 326 -1.46 5.20 60.98
N TYR A 327 -0.68 6.16 61.44
CA TYR A 327 0.65 5.90 62.04
C TYR A 327 0.55 5.10 63.33
N LYS A 328 -0.47 5.35 64.14
CA LYS A 328 -0.70 4.58 65.39
C LYS A 328 -0.99 3.10 65.12
N LYS A 329 -1.66 2.80 64.03
CA LYS A 329 -2.02 1.45 63.62
C LYS A 329 -0.91 0.75 62.85
N TYR A 330 -0.17 1.47 62.06
CA TYR A 330 0.89 1.00 61.14
C TYR A 330 2.14 1.89 61.27
N PRO A 331 2.92 1.74 62.38
CA PRO A 331 4.06 2.61 62.63
C PRO A 331 5.24 2.28 61.71
N ASP A 332 5.76 3.29 60.99
CA ASP A 332 6.91 3.21 60.08
C ASP A 332 6.79 2.21 58.92
N ASP A 333 5.57 1.81 58.57
CA ASP A 333 5.34 0.87 57.50
C ASP A 333 5.39 1.55 56.11
N ASN A 334 5.88 0.83 55.12
CA ASN A 334 5.91 1.27 53.73
C ASN A 334 4.49 1.22 53.15
N MET A 335 4.25 2.15 52.22
CA MET A 335 2.98 2.26 51.51
C MET A 335 3.19 2.00 50.03
N LEU A 336 2.16 1.56 49.34
CA LEU A 336 2.12 1.40 47.90
C LEU A 336 0.77 1.87 47.35
N LEU A 337 0.79 2.33 46.11
CA LEU A 337 -0.42 2.79 45.43
C LEU A 337 -0.82 1.75 44.39
N ASN A 338 -2.08 1.33 44.42
CA ASN A 338 -2.68 0.62 43.30
C ASN A 338 -3.52 1.62 42.50
N ILE A 339 -3.10 1.89 41.27
CA ILE A 339 -3.78 2.81 40.34
C ILE A 339 -4.46 1.96 39.27
N SER A 340 -5.76 2.11 39.11
CA SER A 340 -6.53 1.39 38.10
C SER A 340 -7.51 2.33 37.40
N ALA A 341 -7.65 2.20 36.08
CA ALA A 341 -8.74 2.86 35.38
C ALA A 341 -10.07 2.23 35.76
N ILE A 342 -11.11 3.04 35.97
CA ILE A 342 -12.49 2.60 36.30
C ILE A 342 -13.38 2.55 35.07
N SER A 343 -13.02 3.30 34.04
CA SER A 343 -13.64 3.28 32.72
C SER A 343 -12.55 3.31 31.63
N PRO A 344 -12.86 2.93 30.37
CA PRO A 344 -11.93 3.11 29.27
C PRO A 344 -11.57 4.60 29.13
N PRO A 345 -10.28 4.97 29.10
CA PRO A 345 -9.88 6.33 28.72
C PRO A 345 -10.52 6.76 27.40
N SER A 346 -11.00 7.99 27.30
CA SER A 346 -11.68 8.50 26.13
C SER A 346 -10.94 9.69 25.52
N VAL A 347 -10.92 9.74 24.18
CA VAL A 347 -10.40 10.84 23.39
C VAL A 347 -11.55 11.46 22.62
N ARG A 348 -11.59 12.80 22.56
CA ARG A 348 -12.49 13.58 21.70
C ARG A 348 -11.70 14.55 20.87
N ILE A 349 -11.97 14.54 19.57
CA ILE A 349 -11.31 15.40 18.59
C ILE A 349 -12.28 16.46 18.11
N ASN A 350 -12.01 17.70 18.47
CA ASN A 350 -12.76 18.87 18.04
C ASN A 350 -11.88 19.76 17.16
N VAL A 351 -12.48 20.74 16.47
CA VAL A 351 -11.72 21.68 15.65
C VAL A 351 -10.72 22.46 16.51
N GLY A 352 -9.42 22.22 16.25
CA GLY A 352 -8.32 22.89 16.94
C GLY A 352 -8.07 22.42 18.37
N ARG A 353 -8.68 21.31 18.82
CA ARG A 353 -8.54 20.83 20.19
C ARG A 353 -8.71 19.31 20.26
N ILE A 354 -7.84 18.68 21.03
CA ILE A 354 -7.94 17.27 21.39
C ILE A 354 -8.10 17.18 22.90
N ASP A 355 -9.17 16.54 23.35
CA ASP A 355 -9.46 16.31 24.76
C ASP A 355 -9.26 14.83 25.10
N ALA A 356 -8.55 14.53 26.18
CA ALA A 356 -8.40 13.18 26.70
C ALA A 356 -8.86 13.14 28.15
N THR A 357 -9.76 12.20 28.48
CA THR A 357 -10.29 12.01 29.82
C THR A 357 -9.95 10.59 30.33
N VAL A 358 -9.41 10.53 31.54
CA VAL A 358 -9.09 9.26 32.24
C VAL A 358 -9.67 9.31 33.65
N GLU A 359 -10.48 8.31 33.98
CA GLU A 359 -11.02 8.12 35.35
C GLU A 359 -10.24 7.02 36.04
N LEU A 360 -9.66 7.33 37.20
CA LEU A 360 -8.79 6.44 37.94
C LEU A 360 -9.28 6.24 39.38
N ASP A 361 -9.19 5.03 39.86
CA ASP A 361 -9.19 4.70 41.31
C ASP A 361 -7.75 4.53 41.77
N ILE A 362 -7.39 5.26 42.81
CA ILE A 362 -6.10 5.16 43.48
C ILE A 362 -6.37 4.57 44.90
N THR A 363 -5.98 3.32 45.08
CA THR A 363 -6.03 2.66 46.41
C THR A 363 -4.66 2.77 47.06
N VAL A 364 -4.64 3.44 48.19
CA VAL A 364 -3.47 3.51 49.08
C VAL A 364 -3.44 2.28 49.96
N ASN A 365 -2.36 1.54 49.90
CA ASN A 365 -2.17 0.34 50.71
C ASN A 365 -0.97 0.51 51.63
N VAL A 366 -1.03 -0.15 52.83
CA VAL A 366 0.11 -0.28 53.76
C VAL A 366 0.64 -1.69 53.67
N LEU A 367 1.96 -1.84 53.70
CA LEU A 367 2.64 -3.14 53.74
C LEU A 367 2.89 -3.58 55.16
N ASP A 368 1.84 -4.14 55.82
CA ASP A 368 1.86 -4.61 57.18
C ASP A 368 2.38 -6.06 57.27
N PHE A 369 3.59 -6.27 57.79
CA PHE A 369 4.26 -7.59 57.88
C PHE A 369 4.19 -8.41 56.60
N GLY A 370 4.39 -7.74 55.44
CA GLY A 370 4.33 -8.38 54.12
C GLY A 370 2.92 -8.61 53.56
N LYS A 371 1.87 -8.14 54.27
CA LYS A 371 0.50 -8.14 53.77
C LYS A 371 0.11 -6.76 53.24
N ILE A 372 -0.52 -6.73 52.08
CA ILE A 372 -1.06 -5.51 51.46
C ILE A 372 -2.42 -5.24 52.11
N VAL A 373 -2.54 -4.15 52.85
CA VAL A 373 -3.77 -3.74 53.54
C VAL A 373 -4.26 -2.41 52.96
N PRO A 374 -5.43 -2.35 52.31
CA PRO A 374 -5.99 -1.12 51.82
C PRO A 374 -6.41 -0.22 52.99
N VAL A 375 -5.99 1.05 52.94
CA VAL A 375 -6.27 2.04 54.02
C VAL A 375 -7.06 3.24 53.55
N ALA A 376 -6.96 3.59 52.25
CA ALA A 376 -7.74 4.63 51.62
C ALA A 376 -7.95 4.36 50.13
N CYS A 377 -9.04 4.86 49.59
CA CYS A 377 -9.30 4.86 48.17
C CYS A 377 -9.77 6.27 47.76
N MET A 378 -9.34 6.72 46.60
CA MET A 378 -9.77 7.98 46.00
C MET A 378 -9.98 7.80 44.50
N SER A 379 -11.05 8.39 43.98
CA SER A 379 -11.31 8.44 42.55
C SER A 379 -10.87 9.80 42.05
N VAL A 380 -10.15 9.79 40.93
CA VAL A 380 -9.60 11.00 40.30
C VAL A 380 -9.98 11.02 38.80
N VAL A 381 -10.45 12.15 38.36
CA VAL A 381 -10.67 12.39 36.90
C VAL A 381 -9.54 13.29 36.41
N LEU A 382 -8.83 12.83 35.41
CA LEU A 382 -7.77 13.59 34.73
C LEU A 382 -8.27 13.98 33.35
N ASP A 383 -8.35 15.29 33.11
CA ASP A 383 -8.66 15.87 31.82
C ASP A 383 -7.43 16.58 31.28
N SER A 384 -7.05 16.27 30.05
CA SER A 384 -5.99 16.98 29.31
C SER A 384 -6.57 17.55 28.03
N ALA A 385 -6.29 18.82 27.75
CA ALA A 385 -6.67 19.50 26.54
C ALA A 385 -5.43 20.09 25.86
N THR A 386 -5.26 19.85 24.56
CA THR A 386 -4.17 20.41 23.74
C THR A 386 -4.73 21.08 22.49
#